data_6d033de35e5971e4185cea5398be68d2
#
_entry.id   6d033de35e5971e4185cea5398be68d2
#
_cell.length_a   1.000
_cell.length_b   1.000
_cell.length_c   1.000
_cell.angle_alpha   90.00
_cell.angle_beta   90.00
_cell.angle_gamma   90.00
#
_symmetry.space_group_name_H-M   'P 1'
#
loop_
_entity.id
_entity.type
_entity.pdbx_description
1 polymer ?
#
loop_
_entity_poly.entity_id
_entity_poly.type
_entity_poly.pdbx_seq_one_letter_code
_entity_poly.pdbx_strand_id
1 'polypeptide(L)'
;MVMAGGTGGHVIPALSLARALQSQGVAVEWLGSPRGIENRLVPEASIVLHTIAISGLRGNGADGWLKAPLNLSRAVLQARGVIKRFKPDVVVGLGGFASGPGGLAARLSGIPLVIHEQNAVAGLTNKVLSRLATRTYAAFENAFGTRAEVIGNPVREEIAALGEQPRQVADMQGRPLRLLVVGGSLGAVALNERLPVALAALPPERRPEVRHQAGKERDIATADAYAQQAVVAEVSPFIDDMAAAYAWADLVVCRAGALTIAELAAAAKPALLVPFPFAVDDHQRVNAEVLVRAGAALCVVQAELTADYLSELLDQLLYPETLAEMAAKARQAASLNATERLAQGCLSLVKQGETA
;
A
#
# COMPACT_ATOMS: atom_id res chain seq x y z
N MET A 1 11.31 6.34 16.85
CA MET A 1 10.07 5.54 17.06
C MET A 1 9.18 5.65 15.83
N VAL A 2 8.68 4.52 15.32
CA VAL A 2 7.77 4.45 14.16
C VAL A 2 6.33 4.28 14.65
N MET A 3 5.38 4.94 14.00
CA MET A 3 3.95 4.83 14.31
C MET A 3 3.18 4.51 13.03
N ALA A 4 2.61 3.34 12.97
CA ALA A 4 1.69 2.93 11.91
C ALA A 4 0.79 1.80 12.40
N GLY A 5 -0.40 1.66 11.82
CA GLY A 5 -1.28 0.56 12.21
C GLY A 5 -2.51 0.42 11.32
N GLY A 6 -3.24 -0.68 11.52
CA GLY A 6 -4.48 -1.02 10.85
C GLY A 6 -4.27 -1.87 9.60
N THR A 7 -4.00 -1.26 8.45
CA THR A 7 -3.91 -1.97 7.15
C THR A 7 -2.50 -2.04 6.61
N GLY A 8 -2.28 -2.93 5.62
CA GLY A 8 -1.00 -3.07 4.91
C GLY A 8 -0.49 -1.77 4.28
N GLY A 9 -1.40 -0.92 3.81
CA GLY A 9 -1.04 0.36 3.20
C GLY A 9 -0.27 1.32 4.10
N HIS A 10 -0.39 1.19 5.43
CA HIS A 10 0.38 1.98 6.41
C HIS A 10 1.54 1.17 6.99
N VAL A 11 1.30 -0.09 7.34
CA VAL A 11 2.26 -0.92 8.09
C VAL A 11 3.44 -1.34 7.22
N ILE A 12 3.22 -1.71 5.97
CA ILE A 12 4.30 -2.18 5.07
C ILE A 12 5.29 -1.06 4.74
N PRO A 13 4.88 0.15 4.30
CA PRO A 13 5.82 1.26 4.10
C PRO A 13 6.59 1.64 5.35
N ALA A 14 5.92 1.56 6.51
CA ALA A 14 6.55 1.83 7.79
C ALA A 14 7.59 0.78 8.19
N LEU A 15 7.36 -0.51 7.82
CA LEU A 15 8.35 -1.57 7.99
C LEU A 15 9.55 -1.40 7.05
N SER A 16 9.33 -0.97 5.80
CA SER A 16 10.43 -0.64 4.88
C SER A 16 11.33 0.46 5.46
N LEU A 17 10.73 1.53 6.00
CA LEU A 17 11.48 2.57 6.71
C LEU A 17 12.19 2.02 7.94
N ALA A 18 11.52 1.23 8.78
CA ALA A 18 12.09 0.68 10.01
C ALA A 18 13.33 -0.18 9.73
N ARG A 19 13.26 -1.05 8.71
CA ARG A 19 14.40 -1.87 8.26
C ARG A 19 15.55 -1.02 7.73
N ALA A 20 15.27 0.02 6.94
CA ALA A 20 16.28 0.93 6.44
C ALA A 20 16.97 1.73 7.55
N LEU A 21 16.28 2.07 8.64
CA LEU A 21 16.87 2.69 9.82
C LEU A 21 17.69 1.68 10.63
N GLN A 22 17.19 0.46 10.83
CA GLN A 22 17.91 -0.61 11.54
C GLN A 22 19.22 -1.00 10.83
N SER A 23 19.24 -1.08 9.50
CA SER A 23 20.45 -1.35 8.72
C SER A 23 21.53 -0.29 8.88
N GLN A 24 21.16 0.93 9.32
CA GLN A 24 22.07 2.02 9.66
C GLN A 24 22.39 2.08 11.16
N GLY A 25 22.09 1.03 11.93
CA GLY A 25 22.39 0.92 13.37
C GLY A 25 21.43 1.70 14.27
N VAL A 26 20.29 2.18 13.77
CA VAL A 26 19.31 2.93 14.55
C VAL A 26 18.41 1.99 15.34
N ALA A 27 18.27 2.24 16.66
CA ALA A 27 17.28 1.55 17.48
C ALA A 27 15.86 1.98 17.08
N VAL A 28 15.02 1.03 16.70
CA VAL A 28 13.64 1.28 16.28
C VAL A 28 12.67 0.53 17.19
N GLU A 29 11.71 1.25 17.76
CA GLU A 29 10.53 0.69 18.40
C GLU A 29 9.27 1.23 17.74
N TRP A 30 8.16 0.49 17.90
CA TRP A 30 6.92 0.74 17.18
C TRP A 30 5.78 1.08 18.13
N LEU A 31 4.97 2.06 17.75
CA LEU A 31 3.71 2.38 18.42
C LEU A 31 2.53 2.05 17.51
N GLY A 32 1.69 1.11 17.92
CA GLY A 32 0.54 0.62 17.18
C GLY A 32 -0.75 0.60 18.00
N SER A 33 -1.77 -0.02 17.43
CA SER A 33 -3.07 -0.26 18.07
C SER A 33 -3.21 -1.74 18.48
N PRO A 34 -4.14 -2.08 19.39
CA PRO A 34 -4.34 -3.48 19.80
C PRO A 34 -4.90 -4.38 18.70
N ARG A 35 -5.37 -3.80 17.59
CA ARG A 35 -5.99 -4.51 16.47
C ARG A 35 -5.42 -3.99 15.17
N GLY A 36 -4.92 -4.87 14.34
CA GLY A 36 -4.34 -4.56 13.03
C GLY A 36 -3.23 -5.52 12.69
N ILE A 37 -2.77 -5.47 11.45
CA ILE A 37 -1.74 -6.39 10.95
C ILE A 37 -0.37 -6.11 11.58
N GLU A 38 -0.14 -4.94 12.15
CA GLU A 38 1.07 -4.58 12.89
C GLU A 38 1.34 -5.55 14.04
N ASN A 39 0.29 -6.12 14.67
CA ASN A 39 0.45 -7.07 15.78
C ASN A 39 1.10 -8.39 15.35
N ARG A 40 1.07 -8.72 14.08
CA ARG A 40 1.77 -9.87 13.49
C ARG A 40 3.10 -9.44 12.87
N LEU A 41 3.07 -8.48 11.95
CA LEU A 41 4.22 -8.15 11.09
C LEU A 41 5.38 -7.44 11.83
N VAL A 42 5.09 -6.66 12.88
CA VAL A 42 6.13 -5.90 13.60
C VAL A 42 6.98 -6.82 14.48
N PRO A 43 6.40 -7.75 15.28
CA PRO A 43 7.19 -8.76 15.98
C PRO A 43 7.94 -9.72 15.04
N GLU A 44 7.35 -10.13 13.91
CA GLU A 44 8.03 -10.93 12.88
C GLU A 44 9.29 -10.23 12.34
N ALA A 45 9.28 -8.89 12.30
CA ALA A 45 10.45 -8.08 11.93
C ALA A 45 11.43 -7.82 13.09
N SER A 46 11.25 -8.49 14.24
CA SER A 46 12.08 -8.30 15.46
C SER A 46 12.08 -6.87 16.00
N ILE A 47 10.96 -6.15 15.84
CA ILE A 47 10.76 -4.80 16.36
C ILE A 47 9.82 -4.86 17.58
N VAL A 48 10.19 -4.14 18.64
CA VAL A 48 9.36 -4.03 19.85
C VAL A 48 8.10 -3.24 19.54
N LEU A 49 6.93 -3.86 19.70
CA LEU A 49 5.63 -3.23 19.51
C LEU A 49 5.02 -2.79 20.84
N HIS A 50 4.74 -1.51 20.95
CA HIS A 50 3.91 -0.94 22.01
C HIS A 50 2.52 -0.65 21.48
N THR A 51 1.48 -1.03 22.20
CA THR A 51 0.10 -0.76 21.82
C THR A 51 -0.53 0.27 22.75
N ILE A 52 -1.35 1.18 22.18
CA ILE A 52 -2.15 2.15 22.93
C ILE A 52 -3.63 1.89 22.66
N ALA A 53 -4.48 2.10 23.67
CA ALA A 53 -5.91 1.83 23.59
C ALA A 53 -6.61 2.88 22.71
N ILE A 54 -6.53 2.69 21.39
CA ILE A 54 -7.18 3.56 20.40
C ILE A 54 -7.87 2.71 19.34
N SER A 55 -9.03 3.16 18.87
CA SER A 55 -9.77 2.57 17.75
C SER A 55 -10.39 3.67 16.90
N GLY A 56 -10.84 3.32 15.67
CA GLY A 56 -11.52 4.26 14.80
C GLY A 56 -12.81 4.80 15.41
N LEU A 57 -13.11 6.07 15.17
CA LEU A 57 -14.35 6.71 15.61
C LEU A 57 -15.54 6.37 14.70
N ARG A 58 -15.28 5.98 13.45
CA ARG A 58 -16.33 5.64 12.48
C ARG A 58 -17.03 4.36 12.90
N GLY A 59 -18.38 4.39 12.93
CA GLY A 59 -19.23 3.24 13.30
C GLY A 59 -19.60 3.12 14.78
N ASN A 60 -19.13 4.00 15.66
CA ASN A 60 -19.35 3.88 17.11
C ASN A 60 -20.60 4.64 17.63
N GLY A 61 -21.47 5.17 16.75
CA GLY A 61 -22.67 5.90 17.14
C GLY A 61 -22.39 7.17 17.96
N ALA A 62 -23.44 7.81 18.51
CA ALA A 62 -23.34 9.05 19.29
C ALA A 62 -22.52 8.88 20.58
N ASP A 63 -22.66 7.74 21.26
CA ASP A 63 -21.91 7.44 22.50
C ASP A 63 -20.39 7.37 22.27
N GLY A 64 -19.98 6.88 21.09
CA GLY A 64 -18.58 6.85 20.71
C GLY A 64 -17.99 8.25 20.56
N TRP A 65 -18.74 9.18 20.00
CA TRP A 65 -18.33 10.59 19.85
C TRP A 65 -18.23 11.31 21.17
N LEU A 66 -19.16 11.07 22.12
CA LEU A 66 -19.11 11.65 23.46
C LEU A 66 -17.88 11.20 24.26
N LYS A 67 -17.46 9.93 24.09
CA LYS A 67 -16.28 9.35 24.76
C LYS A 67 -14.97 9.63 24.04
N ALA A 68 -15.00 10.13 22.81
CA ALA A 68 -13.83 10.34 21.96
C ALA A 68 -12.75 11.22 22.60
N PRO A 69 -13.06 12.38 23.24
CA PRO A 69 -12.04 13.22 23.87
C PRO A 69 -11.33 12.51 25.04
N LEU A 70 -12.08 11.77 25.86
CA LEU A 70 -11.50 11.01 26.97
C LEU A 70 -10.61 9.87 26.48
N ASN A 71 -11.07 9.12 25.49
CA ASN A 71 -10.29 8.04 24.87
C ASN A 71 -9.01 8.57 24.20
N LEU A 72 -9.10 9.70 23.51
CA LEU A 72 -7.93 10.34 22.91
C LEU A 72 -6.93 10.80 23.99
N SER A 73 -7.40 11.46 25.05
CA SER A 73 -6.55 11.90 26.15
C SER A 73 -5.84 10.73 26.82
N ARG A 74 -6.56 9.61 27.07
CA ARG A 74 -5.97 8.38 27.61
C ARG A 74 -4.91 7.81 26.66
N ALA A 75 -5.20 7.74 25.37
CA ALA A 75 -4.25 7.24 24.36
C ALA A 75 -2.99 8.12 24.26
N VAL A 76 -3.14 9.45 24.36
CA VAL A 76 -2.00 10.40 24.42
C VAL A 76 -1.15 10.17 25.67
N LEU A 77 -1.76 9.97 26.85
CA LEU A 77 -1.02 9.68 28.07
C LEU A 77 -0.27 8.34 28.00
N GLN A 78 -0.89 7.30 27.41
CA GLN A 78 -0.23 6.01 27.17
C GLN A 78 0.96 6.19 26.22
N ALA A 79 0.79 6.88 25.09
CA ALA A 79 1.86 7.17 24.15
C ALA A 79 3.01 7.95 24.79
N ARG A 80 2.71 8.97 25.64
CA ARG A 80 3.73 9.67 26.42
C ARG A 80 4.50 8.76 27.37
N GLY A 81 3.82 7.79 27.97
CA GLY A 81 4.46 6.78 28.83
C GLY A 81 5.48 5.94 28.05
N VAL A 82 5.13 5.52 26.83
CA VAL A 82 6.04 4.80 25.93
C VAL A 82 7.23 5.70 25.52
N ILE A 83 6.95 6.92 25.07
CA ILE A 83 7.98 7.90 24.67
C ILE A 83 8.96 8.17 25.81
N LYS A 84 8.49 8.34 27.06
CA LYS A 84 9.36 8.54 28.22
C LYS A 84 10.29 7.36 28.52
N ARG A 85 9.85 6.14 28.24
CA ARG A 85 10.66 4.91 28.46
C ARG A 85 11.70 4.72 27.36
N PHE A 86 11.27 4.79 26.10
CA PHE A 86 12.15 4.56 24.96
C PHE A 86 13.06 5.76 24.65
N LYS A 87 12.59 6.99 24.95
CA LYS A 87 13.31 8.28 24.72
C LYS A 87 13.78 8.42 23.25
N PRO A 88 12.86 8.34 22.26
CA PRO A 88 13.23 8.46 20.87
C PRO A 88 13.71 9.88 20.53
N ASP A 89 14.76 9.99 19.71
CA ASP A 89 15.20 11.27 19.16
C ASP A 89 14.23 11.84 18.13
N VAL A 90 13.52 10.96 17.41
CA VAL A 90 12.55 11.30 16.38
C VAL A 90 11.36 10.33 16.44
N VAL A 91 10.16 10.86 16.20
CA VAL A 91 8.93 10.07 16.03
C VAL A 91 8.43 10.27 14.60
N VAL A 92 8.15 9.16 13.90
CA VAL A 92 7.63 9.21 12.52
C VAL A 92 6.28 8.51 12.44
N GLY A 93 5.27 9.19 11.89
CA GLY A 93 3.91 8.68 11.67
C GLY A 93 3.62 8.43 10.20
N LEU A 94 3.22 7.18 9.88
CA LEU A 94 2.81 6.78 8.55
C LEU A 94 1.31 6.46 8.45
N GLY A 95 0.53 6.89 9.44
CA GLY A 95 -0.93 6.70 9.44
C GLY A 95 -1.41 5.59 10.39
N GLY A 96 -2.71 5.32 10.34
CA GLY A 96 -3.39 4.48 11.31
C GLY A 96 -3.80 5.21 12.58
N PHE A 97 -4.56 4.51 13.45
CA PHE A 97 -5.18 5.15 14.61
C PHE A 97 -4.18 5.60 15.67
N ALA A 98 -3.06 4.88 15.82
CA ALA A 98 -2.04 5.19 16.82
C ALA A 98 -1.24 6.46 16.49
N SER A 99 -1.14 6.83 15.20
CA SER A 99 -0.35 8.00 14.77
C SER A 99 -0.90 9.33 15.32
N GLY A 100 -2.23 9.48 15.48
CA GLY A 100 -2.84 10.68 16.02
C GLY A 100 -2.38 10.99 17.45
N PRO A 101 -2.72 10.15 18.43
CA PRO A 101 -2.30 10.36 19.82
C PRO A 101 -0.79 10.28 20.01
N GLY A 102 -0.08 9.41 19.25
CA GLY A 102 1.37 9.31 19.30
C GLY A 102 2.08 10.57 18.79
N GLY A 103 1.63 11.15 17.70
CA GLY A 103 2.17 12.40 17.16
C GLY A 103 1.92 13.60 18.09
N LEU A 104 0.73 13.67 18.70
CA LEU A 104 0.45 14.69 19.72
C LEU A 104 1.34 14.50 20.96
N ALA A 105 1.52 13.26 21.42
CA ALA A 105 2.40 12.94 22.54
C ALA A 105 3.86 13.31 22.26
N ALA A 106 4.37 13.05 21.05
CA ALA A 106 5.70 13.45 20.62
C ALA A 106 5.87 14.97 20.69
N ARG A 107 4.93 15.71 20.12
CA ARG A 107 4.96 17.19 20.13
C ARG A 107 4.92 17.77 21.55
N LEU A 108 4.07 17.21 22.42
CA LEU A 108 3.99 17.60 23.84
C LEU A 108 5.24 17.21 24.65
N SER A 109 6.04 16.29 24.15
CA SER A 109 7.31 15.86 24.77
C SER A 109 8.54 16.56 24.16
N GLY A 110 8.35 17.51 23.24
CA GLY A 110 9.43 18.25 22.58
C GLY A 110 10.24 17.42 21.56
N ILE A 111 9.71 16.28 21.13
CA ILE A 111 10.41 15.39 20.19
C ILE A 111 10.00 15.75 18.75
N PRO A 112 10.97 15.86 17.83
CA PRO A 112 10.69 16.07 16.41
C PRO A 112 9.71 15.04 15.86
N LEU A 113 8.67 15.53 15.15
CA LEU A 113 7.65 14.70 14.52
C LEU A 113 7.81 14.76 13.00
N VAL A 114 7.92 13.60 12.37
CA VAL A 114 7.88 13.43 10.91
C VAL A 114 6.57 12.75 10.52
N ILE A 115 5.93 13.20 9.46
CA ILE A 115 4.71 12.61 8.92
C ILE A 115 4.96 12.22 7.46
N HIS A 116 4.49 11.05 7.09
CA HIS A 116 4.40 10.61 5.70
C HIS A 116 2.96 10.21 5.36
N GLU A 117 2.44 10.71 4.24
CA GLU A 117 1.12 10.34 3.71
C GLU A 117 1.29 9.48 2.46
N GLN A 118 0.65 8.32 2.47
CA GLN A 118 0.74 7.33 1.41
C GLN A 118 -0.24 7.59 0.27
N ASN A 119 -1.40 8.18 0.55
CA ASN A 119 -2.47 8.39 -0.44
C ASN A 119 -2.39 9.77 -1.09
N ALA A 120 -2.95 9.88 -2.28
CA ALA A 120 -3.06 11.14 -2.98
C ALA A 120 -3.99 12.15 -2.26
N VAL A 121 -4.89 11.66 -1.41
CA VAL A 121 -5.74 12.47 -0.53
C VAL A 121 -5.38 12.15 0.92
N ALA A 122 -4.85 13.14 1.63
CA ALA A 122 -4.42 12.95 3.01
C ALA A 122 -5.60 12.66 3.95
N GLY A 123 -5.41 11.66 4.83
CA GLY A 123 -6.36 11.37 5.90
C GLY A 123 -6.44 12.51 6.94
N LEU A 124 -7.58 12.65 7.63
CA LEU A 124 -7.80 13.72 8.61
C LEU A 124 -6.70 13.78 9.68
N THR A 125 -6.27 12.64 10.20
CA THR A 125 -5.20 12.54 11.20
C THR A 125 -3.91 13.17 10.69
N ASN A 126 -3.46 12.77 9.48
CA ASN A 126 -2.25 13.30 8.87
C ASN A 126 -2.40 14.78 8.49
N LYS A 127 -3.59 15.24 8.06
CA LYS A 127 -3.88 16.67 7.83
C LYS A 127 -3.68 17.50 9.10
N VAL A 128 -4.12 17.00 10.27
CA VAL A 128 -3.92 17.69 11.55
C VAL A 128 -2.46 17.64 11.99
N LEU A 129 -1.86 16.45 11.95
CA LEU A 129 -0.48 16.27 12.39
C LEU A 129 0.55 16.99 11.52
N SER A 130 0.30 17.17 10.22
CA SER A 130 1.19 17.92 9.33
C SER A 130 1.38 19.39 9.76
N ARG A 131 0.42 19.95 10.51
CA ARG A 131 0.55 21.31 11.09
C ARG A 131 1.45 21.35 12.34
N LEU A 132 1.67 20.20 12.95
CA LEU A 132 2.47 20.04 14.17
C LEU A 132 3.84 19.40 13.86
N ALA A 133 3.98 18.81 12.68
CA ALA A 133 5.16 18.09 12.25
C ALA A 133 6.34 19.01 12.00
N THR A 134 7.54 18.54 12.32
CA THR A 134 8.80 19.18 11.98
C THR A 134 9.09 19.02 10.48
N ARG A 135 8.72 17.87 9.90
CA ARG A 135 8.78 17.59 8.46
C ARG A 135 7.56 16.80 8.03
N THR A 136 7.09 17.10 6.83
CA THR A 136 5.98 16.39 6.21
C THR A 136 6.40 15.90 4.83
N TYR A 137 6.20 14.61 4.60
CA TYR A 137 6.45 13.94 3.34
C TYR A 137 5.15 13.39 2.77
N ALA A 138 5.09 13.26 1.46
CA ALA A 138 3.95 12.69 0.77
C ALA A 138 4.39 11.80 -0.39
N ALA A 139 3.55 10.83 -0.73
CA ALA A 139 3.77 10.02 -1.92
C ALA A 139 3.31 10.74 -3.19
N PHE A 140 2.33 11.65 -3.09
CA PHE A 140 1.69 12.34 -4.22
C PHE A 140 1.65 13.85 -3.99
N GLU A 141 1.76 14.60 -5.08
CA GLU A 141 1.89 16.08 -5.07
C GLU A 141 0.75 16.80 -4.33
N ASN A 142 -0.48 16.31 -4.43
CA ASN A 142 -1.67 17.02 -3.92
C ASN A 142 -2.08 16.63 -2.51
N ALA A 143 -1.38 15.70 -1.85
CA ALA A 143 -1.78 15.20 -0.53
C ALA A 143 -1.88 16.31 0.54
N PHE A 144 -0.91 17.25 0.55
CA PHE A 144 -0.85 18.40 1.47
C PHE A 144 -0.60 19.74 0.76
N GLY A 145 -0.68 19.77 -0.56
CA GLY A 145 -0.24 20.92 -1.35
C GLY A 145 1.26 21.20 -1.14
N THR A 146 1.63 22.48 -1.07
CA THR A 146 3.05 22.90 -0.95
C THR A 146 3.70 22.63 0.42
N ARG A 147 2.97 22.03 1.38
CA ARG A 147 3.49 21.80 2.74
C ARG A 147 4.31 20.52 2.89
N ALA A 148 4.28 19.65 1.91
CA ALA A 148 4.98 18.39 1.96
C ALA A 148 6.02 18.27 0.84
N GLU A 149 7.12 17.63 1.17
CA GLU A 149 8.08 17.18 0.17
C GLU A 149 7.57 15.87 -0.43
N VAL A 150 7.45 15.81 -1.75
CA VAL A 150 7.01 14.61 -2.47
C VAL A 150 8.19 13.69 -2.67
N ILE A 151 8.11 12.49 -2.09
CA ILE A 151 9.18 11.50 -2.14
C ILE A 151 8.74 10.14 -2.70
N GLY A 152 7.44 9.93 -2.90
CA GLY A 152 6.87 8.61 -3.22
C GLY A 152 6.55 7.80 -1.97
N ASN A 153 6.09 6.56 -2.18
CA ASN A 153 5.85 5.60 -1.09
C ASN A 153 7.08 4.71 -0.87
N PRO A 154 7.48 4.45 0.38
CA PRO A 154 8.42 3.40 0.70
C PRO A 154 7.93 2.04 0.19
N VAL A 155 8.68 1.41 -0.70
CA VAL A 155 8.42 0.09 -1.27
C VAL A 155 9.41 -0.92 -0.70
N ARG A 156 9.01 -2.17 -0.61
CA ARG A 156 9.90 -3.27 -0.22
C ARG A 156 11.02 -3.44 -1.24
N GLU A 157 12.25 -3.65 -0.76
CA GLU A 157 13.44 -3.76 -1.59
C GLU A 157 13.33 -4.89 -2.61
N GLU A 158 12.83 -6.06 -2.18
CA GLU A 158 12.61 -7.23 -3.03
C GLU A 158 11.62 -6.98 -4.19
N ILE A 159 10.69 -6.04 -4.02
CA ILE A 159 9.77 -5.63 -5.09
C ILE A 159 10.42 -4.59 -6.01
N ALA A 160 11.14 -3.63 -5.44
CA ALA A 160 11.83 -2.59 -6.21
C ALA A 160 12.90 -3.18 -7.16
N ALA A 161 13.61 -4.23 -6.70
CA ALA A 161 14.62 -4.95 -7.47
C ALA A 161 14.05 -5.61 -8.74
N LEU A 162 12.77 -6.03 -8.74
CA LEU A 162 12.12 -6.63 -9.92
C LEU A 162 12.10 -5.68 -11.13
N GLY A 163 11.99 -4.39 -10.88
CA GLY A 163 11.92 -3.39 -11.94
C GLY A 163 13.28 -2.95 -12.49
N GLU A 164 14.40 -3.45 -11.98
CA GLU A 164 15.73 -3.17 -12.55
C GLU A 164 15.89 -3.78 -13.94
N GLN A 165 15.19 -4.89 -14.18
CA GLN A 165 15.11 -5.54 -15.47
C GLN A 165 13.63 -5.71 -15.88
N PRO A 166 12.99 -4.66 -16.42
CA PRO A 166 11.61 -4.73 -16.89
C PRO A 166 11.46 -5.83 -17.94
N ARG A 167 10.36 -6.57 -17.87
CA ARG A 167 10.10 -7.68 -18.79
C ARG A 167 10.03 -7.21 -20.24
N GLN A 168 10.75 -7.88 -21.09
CA GLN A 168 10.82 -7.60 -22.53
C GLN A 168 9.88 -8.52 -23.31
N VAL A 169 9.62 -8.19 -24.58
CA VAL A 169 8.78 -9.00 -25.47
C VAL A 169 9.28 -10.45 -25.53
N ALA A 170 10.60 -10.65 -25.62
CA ALA A 170 11.21 -11.98 -25.69
C ALA A 170 10.90 -12.87 -24.49
N ASP A 171 10.74 -12.28 -23.29
CA ASP A 171 10.43 -13.01 -22.06
C ASP A 171 9.00 -13.56 -22.03
N MET A 172 8.14 -13.06 -22.91
CA MET A 172 6.73 -13.40 -23.00
C MET A 172 6.40 -14.30 -24.21
N GLN A 173 7.33 -14.44 -25.15
CA GLN A 173 7.15 -15.29 -26.35
C GLN A 173 7.21 -16.78 -26.03
N GLY A 174 6.49 -17.59 -26.81
CA GLY A 174 6.53 -19.06 -26.73
C GLY A 174 5.79 -19.68 -25.53
N ARG A 175 5.05 -18.87 -24.75
CA ARG A 175 4.21 -19.30 -23.63
C ARG A 175 2.94 -18.47 -23.53
N PRO A 176 1.91 -18.93 -22.82
CA PRO A 176 0.79 -18.08 -22.46
C PRO A 176 1.27 -16.88 -21.63
N LEU A 177 0.59 -15.74 -21.79
CA LEU A 177 0.79 -14.58 -20.92
C LEU A 177 0.27 -14.89 -19.51
N ARG A 178 0.78 -14.18 -18.49
CA ARG A 178 0.52 -14.45 -17.08
C ARG A 178 -0.24 -13.30 -16.45
N LEU A 179 -1.46 -13.58 -16.05
CA LEU A 179 -2.38 -12.64 -15.42
C LEU A 179 -2.42 -12.87 -13.90
N LEU A 180 -1.97 -11.88 -13.15
CA LEU A 180 -2.12 -11.84 -11.69
C LEU A 180 -3.32 -10.97 -11.32
N VAL A 181 -4.23 -11.52 -10.51
CA VAL A 181 -5.37 -10.79 -9.97
C VAL A 181 -5.22 -10.62 -8.47
N VAL A 182 -5.27 -9.38 -7.98
CA VAL A 182 -5.10 -9.06 -6.56
C VAL A 182 -6.31 -8.29 -6.05
N GLY A 183 -7.20 -8.99 -5.33
CA GLY A 183 -8.40 -8.41 -4.73
C GLY A 183 -8.16 -7.62 -3.45
N GLY A 184 -6.98 -7.80 -2.81
CA GLY A 184 -6.66 -7.30 -1.47
C GLY A 184 -7.16 -8.22 -0.36
N SER A 185 -6.85 -7.92 0.91
CA SER A 185 -7.09 -8.81 2.06
C SER A 185 -8.54 -9.27 2.23
N LEU A 186 -9.51 -8.43 1.84
CA LEU A 186 -10.93 -8.74 1.88
C LEU A 186 -11.47 -9.27 0.53
N GLY A 187 -10.61 -9.35 -0.48
CA GLY A 187 -10.99 -9.70 -1.84
C GLY A 187 -11.76 -8.59 -2.56
N ALA A 188 -11.99 -8.81 -3.85
CA ALA A 188 -12.75 -7.91 -4.71
C ALA A 188 -13.87 -8.70 -5.42
N VAL A 189 -15.05 -8.77 -4.81
CA VAL A 189 -16.20 -9.56 -5.30
C VAL A 189 -16.45 -9.34 -6.79
N ALA A 190 -16.43 -8.07 -7.23
CA ALA A 190 -16.64 -7.74 -8.63
C ALA A 190 -15.58 -8.33 -9.57
N LEU A 191 -14.33 -8.48 -9.12
CA LEU A 191 -13.29 -9.15 -9.90
C LEU A 191 -13.48 -10.67 -9.85
N ASN A 192 -13.78 -11.22 -8.67
CA ASN A 192 -14.00 -12.66 -8.48
C ASN A 192 -15.13 -13.22 -9.38
N GLU A 193 -16.19 -12.42 -9.58
CA GLU A 193 -17.36 -12.81 -10.38
C GLU A 193 -17.17 -12.55 -11.87
N ARG A 194 -16.54 -11.43 -12.24
CA ARG A 194 -16.51 -10.97 -13.65
C ARG A 194 -15.34 -11.51 -14.45
N LEU A 195 -14.17 -11.71 -13.83
CA LEU A 195 -12.98 -12.21 -14.54
C LEU A 195 -13.16 -13.60 -15.13
N PRO A 196 -13.76 -14.59 -14.43
CA PRO A 196 -13.99 -15.90 -15.05
C PRO A 196 -14.77 -15.82 -16.35
N VAL A 197 -15.85 -15.03 -16.37
CA VAL A 197 -16.70 -14.83 -17.56
C VAL A 197 -15.97 -14.07 -18.66
N ALA A 198 -15.25 -12.99 -18.30
CA ALA A 198 -14.48 -12.19 -19.25
C ALA A 198 -13.37 -12.99 -19.94
N LEU A 199 -12.66 -13.83 -19.20
CA LEU A 199 -11.60 -14.68 -19.74
C LEU A 199 -12.15 -15.83 -20.60
N ALA A 200 -13.33 -16.34 -20.28
CA ALA A 200 -14.00 -17.34 -21.09
C ALA A 200 -14.39 -16.82 -22.48
N ALA A 201 -14.68 -15.53 -22.60
CA ALA A 201 -15.00 -14.89 -23.87
C ALA A 201 -13.80 -14.71 -24.81
N LEU A 202 -12.56 -14.76 -24.25
CA LEU A 202 -11.34 -14.75 -25.08
C LEU A 202 -11.17 -16.07 -25.84
N PRO A 203 -10.62 -16.04 -27.07
CA PRO A 203 -10.20 -17.24 -27.79
C PRO A 203 -9.29 -18.12 -26.90
N PRO A 204 -9.48 -19.45 -26.89
CA PRO A 204 -8.73 -20.34 -26.00
C PRO A 204 -7.19 -20.17 -26.09
N GLU A 205 -6.68 -19.93 -27.28
CA GLU A 205 -5.25 -19.72 -27.54
C GLU A 205 -4.70 -18.38 -27.03
N ARG A 206 -5.60 -17.45 -26.72
CA ARG A 206 -5.25 -16.12 -26.16
C ARG A 206 -5.46 -16.01 -24.66
N ARG A 207 -6.02 -17.05 -24.02
CA ARG A 207 -6.25 -17.05 -22.59
C ARG A 207 -4.92 -17.09 -21.84
N PRO A 208 -4.70 -16.17 -20.88
CA PRO A 208 -3.49 -16.20 -20.06
C PRO A 208 -3.53 -17.33 -19.03
N GLU A 209 -2.35 -17.70 -18.49
CA GLU A 209 -2.27 -18.36 -17.19
C GLU A 209 -2.74 -17.40 -16.12
N VAL A 210 -3.58 -17.86 -15.18
CA VAL A 210 -4.21 -16.98 -14.17
C VAL A 210 -3.81 -17.40 -12.77
N ARG A 211 -3.35 -16.42 -11.98
CA ARG A 211 -3.28 -16.50 -10.53
C ARG A 211 -4.22 -15.45 -9.93
N HIS A 212 -5.14 -15.89 -9.07
CA HIS A 212 -6.15 -15.00 -8.50
C HIS A 212 -6.18 -15.07 -6.98
N GLN A 213 -5.81 -13.99 -6.33
CA GLN A 213 -6.01 -13.79 -4.89
C GLN A 213 -7.42 -13.25 -4.65
N ALA A 214 -8.33 -14.15 -4.27
CA ALA A 214 -9.76 -13.89 -4.17
C ALA A 214 -10.19 -13.21 -2.85
N GLY A 215 -9.35 -13.25 -1.81
CA GLY A 215 -9.68 -12.79 -0.47
C GLY A 215 -10.14 -13.93 0.45
N LYS A 216 -10.02 -13.69 1.76
CA LYS A 216 -10.36 -14.65 2.79
C LYS A 216 -11.81 -15.17 2.62
N GLU A 217 -12.00 -16.48 2.69
CA GLU A 217 -13.31 -17.19 2.59
C GLU A 217 -14.02 -17.02 1.23
N ARG A 218 -13.30 -16.58 0.17
CA ARG A 218 -13.85 -16.36 -1.17
C ARG A 218 -13.20 -17.22 -2.26
N ASP A 219 -12.10 -17.88 -1.93
CA ASP A 219 -11.28 -18.65 -2.84
C ASP A 219 -12.04 -19.83 -3.45
N ILE A 220 -12.79 -20.59 -2.66
CA ILE A 220 -13.58 -21.74 -3.14
C ILE A 220 -14.61 -21.26 -4.18
N ALA A 221 -15.46 -20.28 -3.83
CA ALA A 221 -16.50 -19.80 -4.73
C ALA A 221 -15.90 -19.17 -6.02
N THR A 222 -14.72 -18.55 -5.92
CA THR A 222 -14.03 -17.99 -7.08
C THR A 222 -13.45 -19.10 -7.96
N ALA A 223 -12.88 -20.15 -7.38
CA ALA A 223 -12.39 -21.31 -8.12
C ALA A 223 -13.54 -22.03 -8.86
N ASP A 224 -14.68 -22.21 -8.20
CA ASP A 224 -15.88 -22.76 -8.82
C ASP A 224 -16.37 -21.91 -10.00
N ALA A 225 -16.33 -20.56 -9.88
CA ALA A 225 -16.69 -19.68 -10.98
C ALA A 225 -15.77 -19.84 -12.20
N TYR A 226 -14.46 -20.01 -12.01
CA TYR A 226 -13.52 -20.32 -13.07
C TYR A 226 -13.80 -21.70 -13.71
N ALA A 227 -14.04 -22.72 -12.88
CA ALA A 227 -14.36 -24.07 -13.37
C ALA A 227 -15.63 -24.11 -14.21
N GLN A 228 -16.69 -23.40 -13.80
CA GLN A 228 -17.96 -23.27 -14.57
C GLN A 228 -17.77 -22.64 -15.94
N GLN A 229 -16.78 -21.79 -16.11
CA GLN A 229 -16.42 -21.14 -17.36
C GLN A 229 -15.35 -21.88 -18.17
N ALA A 230 -14.92 -23.06 -17.72
CA ALA A 230 -13.82 -23.83 -18.33
C ALA A 230 -12.55 -23.00 -18.51
N VAL A 231 -12.23 -22.13 -17.54
CA VAL A 231 -11.00 -21.34 -17.47
C VAL A 231 -10.11 -21.88 -16.36
N VAL A 232 -8.85 -22.18 -16.69
CA VAL A 232 -7.88 -22.68 -15.71
C VAL A 232 -7.30 -21.49 -14.92
N ALA A 233 -7.40 -21.54 -13.59
CA ALA A 233 -6.87 -20.53 -12.70
C ALA A 233 -6.35 -21.14 -11.38
N GLU A 234 -5.23 -20.64 -10.89
CA GLU A 234 -4.75 -20.88 -9.54
C GLU A 234 -5.37 -19.84 -8.61
N VAL A 235 -6.33 -20.27 -7.77
CA VAL A 235 -7.06 -19.36 -6.87
C VAL A 235 -6.59 -19.57 -5.43
N SER A 236 -6.29 -18.48 -4.74
CA SER A 236 -5.85 -18.50 -3.35
C SER A 236 -6.57 -17.43 -2.50
N PRO A 237 -6.77 -17.66 -1.20
CA PRO A 237 -7.37 -16.64 -0.33
C PRO A 237 -6.42 -15.47 -0.07
N PHE A 238 -5.09 -15.72 -0.08
CA PHE A 238 -4.06 -14.74 0.22
C PHE A 238 -2.75 -15.08 -0.51
N ILE A 239 -1.94 -14.09 -0.78
CA ILE A 239 -0.58 -14.23 -1.33
C ILE A 239 0.40 -13.71 -0.28
N ASP A 240 1.24 -14.59 0.26
CA ASP A 240 2.26 -14.23 1.25
C ASP A 240 3.48 -13.58 0.57
N ASP A 241 3.93 -14.15 -0.54
CA ASP A 241 5.06 -13.64 -1.32
C ASP A 241 4.59 -12.83 -2.53
N MET A 242 4.34 -11.53 -2.31
CA MET A 242 3.97 -10.61 -3.37
C MET A 242 5.11 -10.34 -4.35
N ALA A 243 6.38 -10.45 -3.92
CA ALA A 243 7.52 -10.27 -4.82
C ALA A 243 7.56 -11.40 -5.86
N ALA A 244 7.43 -12.65 -5.43
CA ALA A 244 7.32 -13.79 -6.35
C ALA A 244 6.08 -13.69 -7.25
N ALA A 245 4.93 -13.22 -6.73
CA ALA A 245 3.72 -13.03 -7.53
C ALA A 245 3.91 -11.95 -8.62
N TYR A 246 4.50 -10.80 -8.29
CA TYR A 246 4.84 -9.78 -9.28
C TYR A 246 5.91 -10.26 -10.26
N ALA A 247 6.94 -10.98 -9.81
CA ALA A 247 7.96 -11.56 -10.68
C ALA A 247 7.35 -12.51 -11.74
N TRP A 248 6.34 -13.28 -11.35
CA TRP A 248 5.64 -14.20 -12.24
C TRP A 248 4.75 -13.45 -13.25
N ALA A 249 4.08 -12.37 -12.87
CA ALA A 249 3.05 -11.70 -13.66
C ALA A 249 3.60 -10.92 -14.87
N ASP A 250 2.86 -10.95 -15.99
CA ASP A 250 3.02 -10.05 -17.13
C ASP A 250 2.03 -8.88 -17.07
N LEU A 251 0.80 -9.12 -16.59
CA LEU A 251 -0.24 -8.12 -16.34
C LEU A 251 -0.83 -8.31 -14.95
N VAL A 252 -1.12 -7.22 -14.27
CA VAL A 252 -1.79 -7.23 -12.96
C VAL A 252 -3.15 -6.56 -13.02
N VAL A 253 -4.20 -7.27 -12.56
CA VAL A 253 -5.55 -6.69 -12.35
C VAL A 253 -5.76 -6.54 -10.86
N CYS A 254 -5.97 -5.31 -10.36
CA CYS A 254 -6.05 -5.07 -8.92
C CYS A 254 -6.81 -3.81 -8.52
N ARG A 255 -7.01 -3.63 -7.21
CA ARG A 255 -7.43 -2.37 -6.61
C ARG A 255 -6.30 -1.33 -6.66
N ALA A 256 -6.65 -0.04 -6.64
CA ALA A 256 -5.70 1.07 -6.75
C ALA A 256 -5.30 1.63 -5.37
N GLY A 257 -4.91 0.76 -4.44
CA GLY A 257 -4.31 1.17 -3.17
C GLY A 257 -2.97 1.90 -3.40
N ALA A 258 -2.67 2.91 -2.60
CA ALA A 258 -1.48 3.75 -2.78
C ALA A 258 -0.16 2.96 -2.77
N LEU A 259 -0.03 1.97 -1.88
CA LEU A 259 1.13 1.09 -1.85
C LEU A 259 1.17 0.18 -3.10
N THR A 260 0.03 -0.35 -3.53
CA THR A 260 -0.05 -1.18 -4.74
C THR A 260 0.40 -0.40 -5.97
N ILE A 261 -0.03 0.86 -6.12
CA ILE A 261 0.42 1.75 -7.21
C ILE A 261 1.94 1.93 -7.17
N ALA A 262 2.51 2.18 -6.00
CA ALA A 262 3.96 2.35 -5.85
C ALA A 262 4.73 1.03 -6.14
N GLU A 263 4.22 -0.11 -5.69
CA GLU A 263 4.82 -1.42 -5.94
C GLU A 263 4.76 -1.80 -7.43
N LEU A 264 3.63 -1.56 -8.11
CA LEU A 264 3.50 -1.78 -9.56
C LEU A 264 4.49 -0.93 -10.35
N ALA A 265 4.62 0.35 -9.99
CA ALA A 265 5.61 1.23 -10.61
C ALA A 265 7.04 0.70 -10.39
N ALA A 266 7.39 0.42 -9.13
CA ALA A 266 8.73 -0.03 -8.77
C ALA A 266 9.10 -1.38 -9.38
N ALA A 267 8.15 -2.32 -9.46
CA ALA A 267 8.32 -3.63 -10.08
C ALA A 267 8.17 -3.63 -11.62
N ALA A 268 7.96 -2.46 -12.23
CA ALA A 268 7.72 -2.32 -13.68
C ALA A 268 6.57 -3.22 -14.16
N LYS A 269 5.40 -3.18 -13.49
CA LYS A 269 4.25 -4.03 -13.84
C LYS A 269 3.14 -3.25 -14.51
N PRO A 270 2.74 -3.65 -15.75
CA PRO A 270 1.53 -3.18 -16.39
C PRO A 270 0.31 -3.51 -15.55
N ALA A 271 -0.69 -2.63 -15.51
CA ALA A 271 -1.87 -2.90 -14.69
C ALA A 271 -3.19 -2.49 -15.35
N LEU A 272 -4.24 -3.25 -15.00
CA LEU A 272 -5.64 -2.84 -15.11
C LEU A 272 -6.17 -2.56 -13.70
N LEU A 273 -6.41 -1.29 -13.40
CA LEU A 273 -6.78 -0.82 -12.08
C LEU A 273 -8.29 -0.68 -11.95
N VAL A 274 -8.84 -1.26 -10.89
CA VAL A 274 -10.26 -1.18 -10.56
C VAL A 274 -10.39 -0.57 -9.16
N PRO A 275 -10.49 0.76 -9.03
CA PRO A 275 -10.60 1.44 -7.74
C PRO A 275 -11.75 0.89 -6.89
N PHE A 276 -11.53 0.83 -5.57
CA PHE A 276 -12.57 0.42 -4.63
C PHE A 276 -13.65 1.52 -4.54
N PRO A 277 -14.93 1.21 -4.83
CA PRO A 277 -15.98 2.24 -4.99
C PRO A 277 -16.35 2.95 -3.68
N PHE A 278 -16.01 2.38 -2.52
CA PHE A 278 -16.28 2.96 -1.20
C PHE A 278 -15.01 3.51 -0.55
N ALA A 279 -13.97 3.77 -1.34
CA ALA A 279 -12.75 4.42 -0.85
C ALA A 279 -13.08 5.83 -0.34
N VAL A 280 -12.57 6.16 0.84
CA VAL A 280 -12.80 7.49 1.44
C VAL A 280 -12.26 8.58 0.52
N ASP A 281 -13.08 9.58 0.22
CA ASP A 281 -12.72 10.70 -0.67
C ASP A 281 -12.21 10.23 -2.06
N ASP A 282 -12.67 9.07 -2.53
CA ASP A 282 -12.29 8.47 -3.82
C ASP A 282 -10.76 8.38 -4.07
N HIS A 283 -9.99 8.26 -2.98
CA HIS A 283 -8.53 8.32 -3.05
C HIS A 283 -7.91 7.26 -3.97
N GLN A 284 -8.56 6.08 -4.15
CA GLN A 284 -8.02 5.05 -5.03
C GLN A 284 -8.06 5.45 -6.50
N ARG A 285 -9.09 6.18 -6.93
CA ARG A 285 -9.13 6.71 -8.30
C ARG A 285 -8.02 7.72 -8.53
N VAL A 286 -7.79 8.61 -7.57
CA VAL A 286 -6.72 9.59 -7.65
C VAL A 286 -5.33 8.92 -7.60
N ASN A 287 -5.14 7.90 -6.78
CA ASN A 287 -3.90 7.13 -6.76
C ASN A 287 -3.61 6.48 -8.13
N ALA A 288 -4.64 5.93 -8.80
CA ALA A 288 -4.50 5.28 -10.10
C ALA A 288 -3.98 6.23 -11.20
N GLU A 289 -4.31 7.54 -11.12
CA GLU A 289 -3.97 8.52 -12.14
C GLU A 289 -2.46 8.60 -12.43
N VAL A 290 -1.61 8.28 -11.46
CA VAL A 290 -0.14 8.29 -11.65
C VAL A 290 0.28 7.30 -12.74
N LEU A 291 -0.16 6.06 -12.64
CA LEU A 291 0.18 5.03 -13.65
C LEU A 291 -0.62 5.22 -14.95
N VAL A 292 -1.85 5.70 -14.87
CA VAL A 292 -2.67 5.99 -16.07
C VAL A 292 -2.05 7.11 -16.89
N ARG A 293 -1.68 8.23 -16.27
CA ARG A 293 -1.02 9.36 -16.97
C ARG A 293 0.35 8.98 -17.54
N ALA A 294 1.06 8.08 -16.87
CA ALA A 294 2.30 7.53 -17.40
C ALA A 294 2.08 6.57 -18.59
N GLY A 295 0.85 6.12 -18.85
CA GLY A 295 0.53 5.09 -19.84
C GLY A 295 0.97 3.68 -19.43
N ALA A 296 1.11 3.45 -18.12
CA ALA A 296 1.51 2.18 -17.52
C ALA A 296 0.32 1.34 -17.03
N ALA A 297 -0.87 1.94 -16.96
CA ALA A 297 -2.09 1.27 -16.54
C ALA A 297 -3.31 1.82 -17.26
N LEU A 298 -4.34 0.97 -17.35
CA LEU A 298 -5.72 1.38 -17.58
C LEU A 298 -6.46 1.43 -16.23
N CYS A 299 -7.45 2.31 -16.12
CA CYS A 299 -8.28 2.41 -14.92
C CYS A 299 -9.75 2.41 -15.31
N VAL A 300 -10.53 1.51 -14.67
CA VAL A 300 -11.97 1.37 -14.89
C VAL A 300 -12.71 1.41 -13.55
N VAL A 301 -13.71 2.27 -13.42
CA VAL A 301 -14.56 2.28 -12.24
C VAL A 301 -15.42 1.03 -12.18
N GLN A 302 -15.57 0.46 -10.98
CA GLN A 302 -16.25 -0.83 -10.80
C GLN A 302 -17.68 -0.85 -11.37
N ALA A 303 -18.39 0.28 -11.38
CA ALA A 303 -19.75 0.37 -11.91
C ALA A 303 -19.82 0.10 -13.42
N GLU A 304 -18.77 0.45 -14.16
CA GLU A 304 -18.66 0.27 -15.62
C GLU A 304 -18.05 -1.08 -16.01
N LEU A 305 -17.44 -1.79 -15.06
CA LEU A 305 -16.73 -3.03 -15.30
C LEU A 305 -17.71 -4.20 -15.53
N THR A 306 -18.32 -4.31 -16.71
CA THR A 306 -19.05 -5.53 -17.12
C THR A 306 -18.07 -6.62 -17.54
N ALA A 307 -18.53 -7.88 -17.63
CA ALA A 307 -17.68 -8.98 -18.11
C ALA A 307 -17.26 -8.77 -19.57
N ASP A 308 -18.17 -8.28 -20.42
CA ASP A 308 -17.89 -8.00 -21.83
C ASP A 308 -16.84 -6.89 -21.97
N TYR A 309 -17.01 -5.77 -21.26
CA TYR A 309 -16.04 -4.67 -21.29
C TYR A 309 -14.68 -5.09 -20.73
N LEU A 310 -14.68 -5.90 -19.69
CA LEU A 310 -13.43 -6.46 -19.14
C LEU A 310 -12.74 -7.39 -20.15
N SER A 311 -13.52 -8.20 -20.90
CA SER A 311 -12.98 -9.04 -21.97
C SER A 311 -12.34 -8.20 -23.08
N GLU A 312 -13.01 -7.13 -23.53
CA GLU A 312 -12.47 -6.20 -24.54
C GLU A 312 -11.16 -5.55 -24.09
N LEU A 313 -11.10 -5.10 -22.83
CA LEU A 313 -9.87 -4.52 -22.26
C LEU A 313 -8.71 -5.54 -22.17
N LEU A 314 -9.02 -6.77 -21.73
CA LEU A 314 -8.02 -7.82 -21.66
C LEU A 314 -7.54 -8.22 -23.08
N ASP A 315 -8.44 -8.27 -24.06
CA ASP A 315 -8.10 -8.53 -25.45
C ASP A 315 -7.14 -7.47 -26.03
N GLN A 316 -7.30 -6.21 -25.66
CA GLN A 316 -6.40 -5.10 -26.04
C GLN A 316 -5.06 -5.13 -25.32
N LEU A 317 -5.03 -5.55 -24.04
CA LEU A 317 -3.83 -5.50 -23.20
C LEU A 317 -2.91 -6.73 -23.38
N LEU A 318 -3.49 -7.91 -23.66
CA LEU A 318 -2.76 -9.18 -23.69
C LEU A 318 -1.95 -9.37 -24.99
N TYR A 319 -1.03 -8.42 -25.25
CA TYR A 319 -0.02 -8.48 -26.28
C TYR A 319 1.36 -8.21 -25.67
N PRO A 320 2.40 -9.02 -25.98
CA PRO A 320 3.75 -8.82 -25.44
C PRO A 320 4.30 -7.41 -25.65
N GLU A 321 4.07 -6.81 -26.82
CA GLU A 321 4.54 -5.48 -27.17
C GLU A 321 3.87 -4.39 -26.30
N THR A 322 2.56 -4.50 -26.13
CA THR A 322 1.79 -3.59 -25.28
C THR A 322 2.26 -3.66 -23.82
N LEU A 323 2.42 -4.89 -23.31
CA LEU A 323 2.84 -5.09 -21.93
C LEU A 323 4.29 -4.65 -21.70
N ALA A 324 5.20 -4.87 -22.62
CA ALA A 324 6.59 -4.41 -22.51
C ALA A 324 6.68 -2.88 -22.51
N GLU A 325 5.91 -2.20 -23.37
CA GLU A 325 5.82 -0.74 -23.38
C GLU A 325 5.27 -0.17 -22.06
N MET A 326 4.16 -0.75 -21.58
CA MET A 326 3.56 -0.35 -20.30
C MET A 326 4.50 -0.61 -19.12
N ALA A 327 5.26 -1.72 -19.12
CA ALA A 327 6.24 -2.03 -18.10
C ALA A 327 7.35 -0.97 -18.02
N ALA A 328 7.90 -0.57 -19.18
CA ALA A 328 8.91 0.49 -19.24
C ALA A 328 8.37 1.83 -18.68
N LYS A 329 7.13 2.18 -19.04
CA LYS A 329 6.45 3.38 -18.53
C LYS A 329 6.17 3.32 -17.03
N ALA A 330 5.80 2.14 -16.50
CA ALA A 330 5.63 1.92 -15.07
C ALA A 330 6.93 2.22 -14.31
N ARG A 331 8.05 1.69 -14.80
CA ARG A 331 9.37 1.92 -14.20
C ARG A 331 9.77 3.40 -14.20
N GLN A 332 9.47 4.13 -15.26
CA GLN A 332 9.76 5.58 -15.35
C GLN A 332 8.93 6.39 -14.35
N ALA A 333 7.73 5.94 -13.99
CA ALA A 333 6.88 6.58 -12.99
C ALA A 333 7.25 6.25 -11.54
N ALA A 334 8.21 5.35 -11.30
CA ALA A 334 8.57 4.88 -9.97
C ALA A 334 9.40 5.90 -9.18
N SER A 335 9.05 6.07 -7.90
CA SER A 335 9.85 6.79 -6.91
C SER A 335 10.69 5.81 -6.10
N LEU A 336 11.88 5.47 -6.60
CA LEU A 336 12.69 4.36 -6.07
C LEU A 336 13.43 4.67 -4.76
N ASN A 337 13.69 5.94 -4.49
CA ASN A 337 14.47 6.40 -3.33
C ASN A 337 13.60 6.89 -2.16
N ALA A 338 12.30 6.59 -2.17
CA ALA A 338 11.35 7.07 -1.16
C ALA A 338 11.75 6.63 0.26
N THR A 339 12.14 5.35 0.43
CA THR A 339 12.57 4.81 1.73
C THR A 339 13.81 5.51 2.24
N GLU A 340 14.83 5.70 1.39
CA GLU A 340 16.08 6.36 1.74
C GLU A 340 15.87 7.83 2.10
N ARG A 341 15.10 8.57 1.29
CA ARG A 341 14.78 9.99 1.55
C ARG A 341 14.04 10.16 2.86
N LEU A 342 13.08 9.29 3.16
CA LEU A 342 12.35 9.31 4.42
C LEU A 342 13.28 8.99 5.60
N ALA A 343 14.15 7.98 5.48
CA ALA A 343 15.13 7.63 6.50
C ALA A 343 16.12 8.77 6.76
N GLN A 344 16.70 9.35 5.72
CA GLN A 344 17.60 10.51 5.82
C GLN A 344 16.90 11.71 6.45
N GLY A 345 15.63 11.94 6.07
CA GLY A 345 14.80 12.97 6.68
C GLY A 345 14.62 12.79 8.19
N CYS A 346 14.46 11.56 8.66
CA CYS A 346 14.43 11.25 10.09
C CYS A 346 15.79 11.46 10.75
N LEU A 347 16.85 10.94 10.16
CA LEU A 347 18.21 11.00 10.71
C LEU A 347 18.74 12.42 10.84
N SER A 348 18.44 13.30 9.91
CA SER A 348 18.85 14.71 9.96
C SER A 348 18.24 15.51 11.11
N LEU A 349 17.23 14.96 11.79
CA LEU A 349 16.60 15.55 12.97
C LEU A 349 17.13 14.96 14.29
N VAL A 350 17.95 13.91 14.22
CA VAL A 350 18.65 13.37 15.38
C VAL A 350 19.72 14.38 15.76
N LYS A 351 19.70 14.88 16.98
CA LYS A 351 20.77 15.74 17.50
C LYS A 351 22.06 14.92 17.49
N GLN A 352 23.06 15.37 16.77
CA GLN A 352 24.41 14.83 16.95
C GLN A 352 24.74 15.08 18.42
N GLY A 353 24.88 14.00 19.19
CA GLY A 353 25.35 14.12 20.56
C GLY A 353 26.68 14.85 20.53
N GLU A 354 26.79 15.93 21.29
CA GLU A 354 28.07 16.49 21.63
C GLU A 354 28.88 15.32 22.20
N THR A 355 29.84 14.83 21.43
CA THR A 355 30.88 13.93 21.93
C THR A 355 31.63 14.73 23.01
N ALA A 356 31.27 14.46 24.25
CA ALA A 356 32.05 14.93 25.43
C ALA A 356 33.32 14.14 25.54
#